data_53b8473edd44de987b3ca08fa18ac91c
#
_entry.id   53b8473edd44de987b3ca08fa18ac91c
#
_cell.length_a   1.000
_cell.length_b   1.000
_cell.length_c   1.000
_cell.angle_alpha   90.00
_cell.angle_beta   90.00
_cell.angle_gamma   90.00
#
_symmetry.space_group_name_H-M   'P 1'
#
loop_
_entity.id
_entity.type
_entity.pdbx_description
1 polymer ?
#
loop_
_entity_poly.entity_id
_entity_poly.type
_entity_poly.pdbx_seq_one_letter_code
_entity_poly.pdbx_strand_id
1 'polypeptide(L)'
;MGKTILVTGASRGIGFEVAKQALAAGHQVWAISRSTEALKTLEGVHVQSVDLSIPESIHDFVSSLPSAIRFDAVIHNAAAFLNKPFAQTTWQDFELLYKTNVFAIAELTRLLLPKMNAAAHFLSISSVGGILGSVKFPGLAAYSSSKGALGILTELLAEEFKDSGLSFNALALGAVQTEMLAEAFPGYQAPLNATEMGAYVLDFSFHGHRYFNGKVLPVSVSTP
;
A
#
# COMPACT_ATOMS: atom_id res chain seq x y z
N MET A 1 -12.49 15.46 14.47
CA MET A 1 -13.25 14.20 14.45
C MET A 1 -12.33 13.11 13.95
N GLY A 2 -12.27 11.95 14.62
CA GLY A 2 -11.45 10.82 14.17
C GLY A 2 -11.90 10.35 12.79
N LYS A 3 -10.94 9.96 11.95
CA LYS A 3 -11.19 9.39 10.62
C LYS A 3 -11.12 7.87 10.67
N THR A 4 -11.69 7.18 9.69
CA THR A 4 -11.63 5.73 9.57
C THR A 4 -10.72 5.35 8.42
N ILE A 5 -9.69 4.54 8.68
CA ILE A 5 -8.73 4.10 7.67
C ILE A 5 -8.60 2.59 7.60
N LEU A 6 -8.30 2.08 6.42
CA LEU A 6 -7.85 0.72 6.18
C LEU A 6 -6.39 0.72 5.75
N VAL A 7 -5.57 -0.10 6.40
CA VAL A 7 -4.15 -0.29 6.05
C VAL A 7 -3.90 -1.75 5.72
N THR A 8 -3.39 -2.03 4.52
CA THR A 8 -2.98 -3.38 4.13
C THR A 8 -1.49 -3.60 4.39
N GLY A 9 -1.07 -4.85 4.69
CA GLY A 9 0.32 -5.15 5.00
C GLY A 9 0.82 -4.48 6.29
N ALA A 10 -0.07 -4.37 7.28
CA ALA A 10 0.15 -3.59 8.50
C ALA A 10 0.94 -4.33 9.60
N SER A 11 1.41 -5.56 9.37
CA SER A 11 2.08 -6.35 10.43
C SER A 11 3.51 -5.93 10.74
N ARG A 12 4.17 -5.16 9.86
CA ARG A 12 5.56 -4.69 10.01
C ARG A 12 5.83 -3.44 9.17
N GLY A 13 6.99 -2.85 9.37
CA GLY A 13 7.50 -1.74 8.55
C GLY A 13 6.56 -0.54 8.50
N ILE A 14 6.45 0.08 7.34
CA ILE A 14 5.67 1.32 7.13
C ILE A 14 4.20 1.13 7.51
N GLY A 15 3.57 0.02 7.10
CA GLY A 15 2.16 -0.23 7.38
C GLY A 15 1.84 -0.35 8.87
N PHE A 16 2.76 -0.95 9.65
CA PHE A 16 2.62 -1.03 11.12
C PHE A 16 2.71 0.37 11.76
N GLU A 17 3.69 1.16 11.35
CA GLU A 17 3.87 2.52 11.87
C GLU A 17 2.70 3.44 11.48
N VAL A 18 2.14 3.31 10.27
CA VAL A 18 0.91 4.02 9.89
C VAL A 18 -0.24 3.66 10.81
N ALA A 19 -0.49 2.35 11.04
CA ALA A 19 -1.58 1.90 11.91
C ALA A 19 -1.42 2.42 13.34
N LYS A 20 -0.22 2.29 13.91
CA LYS A 20 0.14 2.75 15.25
C LYS A 20 -0.05 4.28 15.41
N GLN A 21 0.45 5.06 14.47
CA GLN A 21 0.37 6.53 14.53
C GLN A 21 -1.05 7.02 14.30
N ALA A 22 -1.82 6.37 13.44
CA ALA A 22 -3.22 6.68 13.22
C ALA A 22 -4.07 6.46 14.49
N LEU A 23 -3.84 5.35 15.21
CA LEU A 23 -4.48 5.09 16.50
C LEU A 23 -4.10 6.16 17.54
N ALA A 24 -2.81 6.49 17.64
CA ALA A 24 -2.33 7.52 18.55
C ALA A 24 -2.93 8.91 18.26
N ALA A 25 -3.28 9.19 16.99
CA ALA A 25 -3.97 10.40 16.58
C ALA A 25 -5.50 10.35 16.76
N GLY A 26 -6.05 9.27 17.33
CA GLY A 26 -7.48 9.11 17.61
C GLY A 26 -8.31 8.71 16.39
N HIS A 27 -7.71 8.09 15.38
CA HIS A 27 -8.41 7.55 14.23
C HIS A 27 -8.87 6.10 14.48
N GLN A 28 -9.95 5.68 13.80
CA GLN A 28 -10.36 4.28 13.75
C GLN A 28 -9.55 3.56 12.68
N VAL A 29 -8.86 2.48 13.06
CA VAL A 29 -7.94 1.76 12.18
C VAL A 29 -8.39 0.32 11.96
N TRP A 30 -8.55 -0.03 10.69
CA TRP A 30 -8.66 -1.40 10.20
C TRP A 30 -7.32 -1.81 9.61
N ALA A 31 -6.73 -2.86 10.13
CA ALA A 31 -5.39 -3.32 9.75
C ALA A 31 -5.46 -4.78 9.29
N ILE A 32 -5.09 -5.03 8.04
CA ILE A 32 -5.09 -6.39 7.48
C ILE A 32 -3.69 -6.82 7.06
N SER A 33 -3.38 -8.07 7.36
CA SER A 33 -2.12 -8.71 6.99
C SER A 33 -2.28 -10.23 7.13
N ARG A 34 -1.40 -11.03 6.53
CA ARG A 34 -1.37 -12.49 6.71
C ARG A 34 -1.06 -12.87 8.16
N SER A 35 -0.05 -12.23 8.76
CA SER A 35 0.28 -12.37 10.18
C SER A 35 -0.27 -11.19 10.96
N THR A 36 -0.91 -11.45 12.10
CA THR A 36 -1.59 -10.43 12.91
C THR A 36 -1.01 -10.26 14.30
N GLU A 37 -0.03 -11.03 14.70
CA GLU A 37 0.48 -11.05 16.07
C GLU A 37 1.02 -9.68 16.52
N ALA A 38 1.81 -9.02 15.69
CA ALA A 38 2.31 -7.68 16.00
C ALA A 38 1.17 -6.65 16.12
N LEU A 39 0.12 -6.78 15.30
CA LEU A 39 -1.03 -5.87 15.33
C LEU A 39 -1.85 -5.98 16.60
N LYS A 40 -1.92 -7.14 17.21
CA LYS A 40 -2.63 -7.36 18.50
C LYS A 40 -2.03 -6.55 19.66
N THR A 41 -0.80 -6.06 19.52
CA THR A 41 -0.17 -5.16 20.50
C THR A 41 -0.70 -3.73 20.45
N LEU A 42 -1.42 -3.37 19.39
CA LEU A 42 -2.00 -2.04 19.20
C LEU A 42 -3.43 -2.04 19.77
N GLU A 43 -3.62 -1.37 20.90
CA GLU A 43 -4.94 -1.28 21.53
C GLU A 43 -5.92 -0.49 20.65
N GLY A 44 -7.13 -1.02 20.46
CA GLY A 44 -8.19 -0.36 19.69
C GLY A 44 -8.13 -0.56 18.17
N VAL A 45 -7.17 -1.33 17.64
CA VAL A 45 -7.13 -1.66 16.22
C VAL A 45 -8.11 -2.78 15.86
N HIS A 46 -8.81 -2.65 14.73
CA HIS A 46 -9.57 -3.74 14.13
C HIS A 46 -8.63 -4.57 13.24
N VAL A 47 -8.34 -5.80 13.66
CA VAL A 47 -7.36 -6.67 12.98
C VAL A 47 -8.05 -7.86 12.32
N GLN A 48 -7.66 -8.15 11.09
CA GLN A 48 -8.05 -9.39 10.42
C GLN A 48 -6.90 -10.00 9.63
N SER A 49 -6.78 -11.34 9.68
CA SER A 49 -5.85 -12.07 8.83
C SER A 49 -6.44 -12.16 7.42
N VAL A 50 -5.71 -11.64 6.44
CA VAL A 50 -6.13 -11.63 5.02
C VAL A 50 -4.91 -11.94 4.16
N ASP A 51 -5.03 -12.94 3.30
CA ASP A 51 -4.06 -13.18 2.24
C ASP A 51 -4.56 -12.52 0.95
N LEU A 52 -3.91 -11.44 0.59
CA LEU A 52 -4.25 -10.66 -0.61
C LEU A 52 -3.94 -11.37 -1.93
N SER A 53 -3.18 -12.46 -1.92
CA SER A 53 -2.95 -13.28 -3.12
C SER A 53 -4.12 -14.23 -3.44
N ILE A 54 -5.12 -14.30 -2.53
CA ILE A 54 -6.28 -15.19 -2.61
C ILE A 54 -7.55 -14.33 -2.70
N PRO A 55 -8.24 -14.28 -3.86
CA PRO A 55 -9.43 -13.45 -4.04
C PRO A 55 -10.53 -13.72 -3.00
N GLU A 56 -10.77 -14.97 -2.65
CA GLU A 56 -11.77 -15.37 -1.65
C GLU A 56 -11.49 -14.74 -0.29
N SER A 57 -10.22 -14.67 0.12
CA SER A 57 -9.81 -14.01 1.37
C SER A 57 -10.12 -12.51 1.39
N ILE A 58 -10.02 -11.86 0.23
CA ILE A 58 -10.39 -10.43 0.06
C ILE A 58 -11.91 -10.27 0.16
N HIS A 59 -12.67 -11.14 -0.52
CA HIS A 59 -14.14 -11.14 -0.51
C HIS A 59 -14.68 -11.37 0.90
N ASP A 60 -14.16 -12.37 1.62
CA ASP A 60 -14.55 -12.69 3.00
C ASP A 60 -14.28 -11.51 3.93
N PHE A 61 -13.12 -10.87 3.80
CA PHE A 61 -12.80 -9.65 4.56
C PHE A 61 -13.83 -8.56 4.32
N VAL A 62 -14.07 -8.19 3.06
CA VAL A 62 -14.98 -7.08 2.75
C VAL A 62 -16.42 -7.39 3.16
N SER A 63 -16.84 -8.66 3.06
CA SER A 63 -18.16 -9.13 3.49
C SER A 63 -18.32 -9.11 5.00
N SER A 64 -17.24 -9.29 5.76
CA SER A 64 -17.24 -9.24 7.23
C SER A 64 -17.31 -7.81 7.79
N LEU A 65 -17.05 -6.81 6.98
CA LEU A 65 -17.08 -5.40 7.40
C LEU A 65 -18.51 -4.97 7.77
N PRO A 66 -18.72 -4.22 8.86
CA PRO A 66 -20.02 -3.67 9.22
C PRO A 66 -20.67 -2.94 8.04
N SER A 67 -21.97 -3.09 7.85
CA SER A 67 -22.70 -2.47 6.74
C SER A 67 -22.60 -0.95 6.72
N ALA A 68 -22.55 -0.35 7.92
CA ALA A 68 -22.46 1.11 8.11
C ALA A 68 -21.04 1.66 7.99
N ILE A 69 -19.99 0.81 7.90
CA ILE A 69 -18.62 1.30 7.83
C ILE A 69 -18.41 2.17 6.59
N ARG A 70 -17.69 3.28 6.77
CA ARG A 70 -17.23 4.14 5.69
C ARG A 70 -15.79 4.54 5.96
N PHE A 71 -14.93 4.34 4.97
CA PHE A 71 -13.51 4.70 5.06
C PHE A 71 -13.27 6.10 4.48
N ASP A 72 -12.43 6.86 5.18
CA ASP A 72 -11.88 8.14 4.69
C ASP A 72 -10.62 7.93 3.86
N ALA A 73 -9.86 6.88 4.16
CA ALA A 73 -8.71 6.50 3.38
C ALA A 73 -8.50 4.98 3.38
N VAL A 74 -8.01 4.46 2.25
CA VAL A 74 -7.49 3.09 2.11
C VAL A 74 -6.04 3.19 1.69
N ILE A 75 -5.14 2.60 2.49
CA ILE A 75 -3.69 2.59 2.21
C ILE A 75 -3.29 1.20 1.76
N HIS A 76 -3.10 1.04 0.45
CA HIS A 76 -2.58 -0.17 -0.18
C HIS A 76 -1.06 -0.24 0.01
N ASN A 77 -0.64 -0.68 1.19
CA ASN A 77 0.78 -0.79 1.56
C ASN A 77 1.32 -2.22 1.40
N ALA A 78 0.47 -3.24 1.46
CA ALA A 78 0.92 -4.62 1.25
C ALA A 78 1.63 -4.80 -0.08
N ALA A 79 2.75 -5.52 -0.06
CA ALA A 79 3.47 -5.88 -1.26
C ALA A 79 4.14 -7.26 -1.12
N ALA A 80 4.16 -8.01 -2.21
CA ALA A 80 5.10 -9.10 -2.41
C ALA A 80 6.39 -8.53 -3.02
N PHE A 81 7.53 -9.07 -2.61
CA PHE A 81 8.85 -8.67 -3.06
C PHE A 81 9.64 -9.90 -3.53
N LEU A 82 10.43 -9.74 -4.57
CA LEU A 82 11.37 -10.75 -5.06
C LEU A 82 12.58 -10.04 -5.66
N ASN A 83 13.78 -10.44 -5.22
CA ASN A 83 15.04 -10.11 -5.87
C ASN A 83 15.65 -11.39 -6.43
N LYS A 84 15.59 -11.55 -7.77
CA LYS A 84 16.03 -12.77 -8.46
C LYS A 84 16.49 -12.42 -9.87
N PRO A 85 17.66 -12.92 -10.34
CA PRO A 85 18.11 -12.67 -11.70
C PRO A 85 17.04 -13.00 -12.73
N PHE A 86 16.85 -12.15 -13.73
CA PHE A 86 15.77 -12.30 -14.72
C PHE A 86 15.78 -13.68 -15.40
N ALA A 87 16.97 -14.19 -15.76
CA ALA A 87 17.09 -15.51 -16.39
C ALA A 87 16.60 -16.69 -15.52
N GLN A 88 16.42 -16.47 -14.22
CA GLN A 88 15.91 -17.45 -13.26
C GLN A 88 14.48 -17.14 -12.83
N THR A 89 13.94 -15.96 -13.16
CA THR A 89 12.60 -15.52 -12.78
C THR A 89 11.56 -16.27 -13.62
N THR A 90 10.68 -17.00 -12.95
CA THR A 90 9.67 -17.85 -13.58
C THR A 90 8.34 -17.14 -13.80
N TRP A 91 7.43 -17.77 -14.55
CA TRP A 91 6.04 -17.32 -14.66
C TRP A 91 5.38 -17.21 -13.28
N GLN A 92 5.59 -18.18 -12.42
CA GLN A 92 5.01 -18.23 -11.07
C GLN A 92 5.52 -17.06 -10.18
N ASP A 93 6.80 -16.69 -10.36
CA ASP A 93 7.36 -15.52 -9.65
C ASP A 93 6.62 -14.23 -10.08
N PHE A 94 6.41 -14.02 -11.38
CA PHE A 94 5.61 -12.89 -11.90
C PHE A 94 4.18 -12.96 -11.39
N GLU A 95 3.53 -14.11 -11.48
CA GLU A 95 2.15 -14.30 -11.04
C GLU A 95 1.97 -13.93 -9.57
N LEU A 96 2.84 -14.38 -8.68
CA LEU A 96 2.81 -14.04 -7.26
C LEU A 96 2.90 -12.53 -7.03
N LEU A 97 3.85 -11.86 -7.72
CA LEU A 97 4.07 -10.42 -7.57
C LEU A 97 2.86 -9.63 -8.09
N TYR A 98 2.33 -9.97 -9.26
CA TYR A 98 1.18 -9.29 -9.85
C TYR A 98 -0.11 -9.57 -9.10
N LYS A 99 -0.33 -10.78 -8.60
CA LYS A 99 -1.48 -11.10 -7.73
C LYS A 99 -1.54 -10.17 -6.52
N THR A 100 -0.42 -9.99 -5.82
CA THR A 100 -0.40 -9.18 -4.60
C THR A 100 -0.32 -7.68 -4.90
N ASN A 101 0.55 -7.27 -5.84
CA ASN A 101 0.90 -5.86 -6.03
C ASN A 101 -0.04 -5.11 -6.98
N VAL A 102 -0.87 -5.85 -7.76
CA VAL A 102 -1.76 -5.25 -8.77
C VAL A 102 -3.18 -5.78 -8.63
N PHE A 103 -3.39 -7.10 -8.79
CA PHE A 103 -4.74 -7.66 -8.86
C PHE A 103 -5.49 -7.53 -7.54
N ALA A 104 -4.81 -7.81 -6.42
CA ALA A 104 -5.40 -7.63 -5.10
C ALA A 104 -5.80 -6.19 -4.81
N ILE A 105 -4.99 -5.22 -5.25
CA ILE A 105 -5.28 -3.79 -5.09
C ILE A 105 -6.52 -3.42 -5.92
N ALA A 106 -6.58 -3.86 -7.19
CA ALA A 106 -7.72 -3.63 -8.05
C ALA A 106 -9.00 -4.24 -7.45
N GLU A 107 -8.96 -5.50 -7.02
CA GLU A 107 -10.11 -6.20 -6.46
C GLU A 107 -10.57 -5.59 -5.13
N LEU A 108 -9.65 -5.34 -4.19
CA LEU A 108 -9.98 -4.72 -2.91
C LEU A 108 -10.57 -3.31 -3.11
N THR A 109 -9.98 -2.50 -4.02
CA THR A 109 -10.52 -1.19 -4.37
C THR A 109 -11.95 -1.30 -4.89
N ARG A 110 -12.19 -2.17 -5.88
CA ARG A 110 -13.51 -2.40 -6.48
C ARG A 110 -14.58 -2.76 -5.42
N LEU A 111 -14.24 -3.65 -4.51
CA LEU A 111 -15.15 -4.09 -3.44
C LEU A 111 -15.40 -3.01 -2.38
N LEU A 112 -14.42 -2.13 -2.15
CA LEU A 112 -14.51 -1.06 -1.16
C LEU A 112 -15.17 0.23 -1.68
N LEU A 113 -15.36 0.41 -2.99
CA LEU A 113 -16.00 1.62 -3.55
C LEU A 113 -17.30 2.00 -2.82
N PRO A 114 -18.27 1.08 -2.56
CA PRO A 114 -19.51 1.42 -1.86
C PRO A 114 -19.35 1.67 -0.35
N LYS A 115 -18.15 1.44 0.19
CA LYS A 115 -17.81 1.62 1.60
C LYS A 115 -16.91 2.84 1.85
N MET A 116 -16.78 3.71 0.85
CA MET A 116 -15.99 4.93 0.97
C MET A 116 -16.86 6.14 1.35
N ASN A 117 -16.28 7.10 2.08
CA ASN A 117 -16.85 8.42 2.26
C ASN A 117 -16.74 9.25 0.97
N ALA A 118 -17.55 10.31 0.83
CA ALA A 118 -17.67 11.09 -0.41
C ALA A 118 -16.35 11.78 -0.88
N ALA A 119 -15.42 12.04 0.03
CA ALA A 119 -14.13 12.66 -0.31
C ALA A 119 -12.97 11.76 0.13
N ALA A 120 -13.12 10.45 -0.05
CA ALA A 120 -12.16 9.48 0.42
C ALA A 120 -10.97 9.31 -0.54
N HIS A 121 -9.87 8.79 -0.02
CA HIS A 121 -8.62 8.65 -0.74
C HIS A 121 -8.14 7.20 -0.76
N PHE A 122 -7.90 6.66 -1.94
CA PHE A 122 -7.14 5.43 -2.16
C PHE A 122 -5.68 5.78 -2.40
N LEU A 123 -4.82 5.41 -1.47
CA LEU A 123 -3.40 5.67 -1.54
C LEU A 123 -2.62 4.36 -1.73
N SER A 124 -1.93 4.24 -2.85
CA SER A 124 -1.10 3.06 -3.14
C SER A 124 0.37 3.32 -2.82
N ILE A 125 1.02 2.38 -2.15
CA ILE A 125 2.47 2.42 -1.93
C ILE A 125 3.17 1.69 -3.08
N SER A 126 3.81 2.49 -3.93
CA SER A 126 4.60 2.03 -5.07
C SER A 126 6.10 2.11 -4.76
N SER A 127 6.93 2.09 -5.77
CA SER A 127 8.38 2.18 -5.68
C SER A 127 8.94 3.06 -6.80
N VAL A 128 10.01 3.79 -6.52
CA VAL A 128 10.75 4.53 -7.56
C VAL A 128 11.18 3.61 -8.70
N GLY A 129 11.49 2.34 -8.42
CA GLY A 129 11.79 1.33 -9.43
C GLY A 129 10.66 1.07 -10.44
N GLY A 130 9.39 1.39 -10.09
CA GLY A 130 8.23 1.32 -10.97
C GLY A 130 8.05 2.52 -11.90
N ILE A 131 8.74 3.64 -11.65
CA ILE A 131 8.61 4.86 -12.47
C ILE A 131 9.43 4.71 -13.75
N LEU A 132 8.83 5.07 -14.89
CA LEU A 132 9.54 5.10 -16.17
C LEU A 132 10.69 6.11 -16.12
N GLY A 133 11.87 5.72 -16.62
CA GLY A 133 13.06 6.58 -16.62
C GLY A 133 13.79 6.69 -15.28
N SER A 134 13.29 6.10 -14.20
CA SER A 134 14.02 6.04 -12.92
C SER A 134 15.15 5.02 -12.94
N VAL A 135 15.99 5.05 -11.90
CA VAL A 135 17.02 4.02 -11.67
C VAL A 135 16.37 2.64 -11.58
N LYS A 136 16.99 1.65 -12.23
CA LYS A 136 16.56 0.25 -12.21
C LYS A 136 17.64 -0.61 -11.57
N PHE A 137 17.18 -1.64 -10.83
CA PHE A 137 18.04 -2.55 -10.10
C PHE A 137 17.96 -3.95 -10.72
N PRO A 138 19.09 -4.59 -11.04
CA PRO A 138 19.11 -5.99 -11.46
C PRO A 138 18.40 -6.88 -10.43
N GLY A 139 17.67 -7.91 -10.90
CA GLY A 139 16.92 -8.80 -10.05
C GLY A 139 15.49 -8.36 -9.69
N LEU A 140 15.12 -7.10 -9.96
CA LEU A 140 13.81 -6.56 -9.60
C LEU A 140 12.81 -6.51 -10.78
N ALA A 141 13.00 -7.28 -11.84
CA ALA A 141 12.16 -7.21 -13.04
C ALA A 141 10.66 -7.40 -12.73
N ALA A 142 10.29 -8.46 -12.03
CA ALA A 142 8.90 -8.75 -11.68
C ALA A 142 8.35 -7.74 -10.67
N TYR A 143 9.14 -7.36 -9.67
CA TYR A 143 8.73 -6.37 -8.66
C TYR A 143 8.52 -4.99 -9.28
N SER A 144 9.53 -4.45 -9.95
CA SER A 144 9.47 -3.09 -10.52
C SER A 144 8.39 -2.96 -11.59
N SER A 145 8.20 -3.99 -12.45
CA SER A 145 7.13 -3.98 -13.45
C SER A 145 5.74 -4.00 -12.80
N SER A 146 5.53 -4.77 -11.73
CA SER A 146 4.27 -4.76 -10.98
C SER A 146 3.98 -3.40 -10.35
N LYS A 147 5.01 -2.72 -9.82
CA LYS A 147 4.87 -1.36 -9.26
C LYS A 147 4.64 -0.30 -10.35
N GLY A 148 5.15 -0.50 -11.56
CA GLY A 148 4.83 0.32 -12.73
C GLY A 148 3.37 0.14 -13.17
N ALA A 149 2.89 -1.10 -13.24
CA ALA A 149 1.50 -1.42 -13.54
C ALA A 149 0.53 -0.79 -12.52
N LEU A 150 0.90 -0.79 -11.23
CA LEU A 150 0.13 -0.13 -10.18
C LEU A 150 0.04 1.39 -10.40
N GLY A 151 1.09 2.03 -10.91
CA GLY A 151 1.08 3.45 -11.28
C GLY A 151 0.02 3.74 -12.34
N ILE A 152 0.02 2.99 -13.45
CA ILE A 152 -0.96 3.13 -14.53
C ILE A 152 -2.40 2.87 -14.03
N LEU A 153 -2.59 1.83 -13.21
CA LEU A 153 -3.89 1.55 -12.59
C LEU A 153 -4.37 2.75 -11.75
N THR A 154 -3.50 3.37 -10.97
CA THR A 154 -3.82 4.55 -10.14
C THR A 154 -4.31 5.72 -11.01
N GLU A 155 -3.63 6.02 -12.11
CA GLU A 155 -3.99 7.09 -13.03
C GLU A 155 -5.36 6.83 -13.70
N LEU A 156 -5.61 5.59 -14.14
CA LEU A 156 -6.87 5.19 -14.76
C LEU A 156 -8.05 5.26 -13.80
N LEU A 157 -7.88 4.78 -12.57
CA LEU A 157 -8.94 4.87 -11.55
C LEU A 157 -9.25 6.33 -11.19
N ALA A 158 -8.25 7.20 -11.11
CA ALA A 158 -8.48 8.62 -10.87
C ALA A 158 -9.29 9.29 -11.99
N GLU A 159 -9.06 8.93 -13.26
CA GLU A 159 -9.83 9.43 -14.38
C GLU A 159 -11.25 8.84 -14.42
N GLU A 160 -11.40 7.54 -14.19
CA GLU A 160 -12.70 6.86 -14.18
C GLU A 160 -13.63 7.38 -13.09
N PHE A 161 -13.08 7.71 -11.91
CA PHE A 161 -13.86 8.18 -10.75
C PHE A 161 -13.75 9.70 -10.49
N LYS A 162 -13.30 10.50 -11.46
CA LYS A 162 -13.05 11.94 -11.28
C LYS A 162 -14.26 12.75 -10.78
N ASP A 163 -15.47 12.32 -11.15
CA ASP A 163 -16.72 12.99 -10.78
C ASP A 163 -17.38 12.39 -9.52
N SER A 164 -16.76 11.38 -8.90
CA SER A 164 -17.31 10.68 -7.73
C SER A 164 -16.93 11.33 -6.38
N GLY A 165 -15.95 12.23 -6.38
CA GLY A 165 -15.32 12.78 -5.18
C GLY A 165 -14.21 11.89 -4.61
N LEU A 166 -14.02 10.66 -5.12
CA LEU A 166 -12.91 9.80 -4.72
C LEU A 166 -11.60 10.25 -5.36
N SER A 167 -10.51 10.08 -4.64
CA SER A 167 -9.17 10.37 -5.15
C SER A 167 -8.28 9.13 -5.11
N PHE A 168 -7.37 9.01 -6.08
CA PHE A 168 -6.44 7.91 -6.23
C PHE A 168 -5.04 8.45 -6.48
N ASN A 169 -4.09 8.13 -5.62
CA ASN A 169 -2.69 8.50 -5.83
C ASN A 169 -1.76 7.35 -5.44
N ALA A 170 -0.53 7.40 -5.92
CA ALA A 170 0.51 6.48 -5.52
C ALA A 170 1.75 7.24 -5.03
N LEU A 171 2.32 6.80 -3.92
CA LEU A 171 3.63 7.24 -3.46
C LEU A 171 4.67 6.21 -3.91
N ALA A 172 5.55 6.61 -4.80
CA ALA A 172 6.65 5.80 -5.27
C ALA A 172 7.86 6.01 -4.36
N LEU A 173 7.98 5.15 -3.36
CA LEU A 173 9.00 5.28 -2.33
C LEU A 173 10.39 4.88 -2.85
N GLY A 174 11.41 5.62 -2.42
CA GLY A 174 12.80 5.21 -2.47
C GLY A 174 13.15 4.27 -1.31
N ALA A 175 14.40 4.31 -0.87
CA ALA A 175 14.86 3.47 0.23
C ALA A 175 14.29 3.95 1.58
N VAL A 176 13.65 3.04 2.29
CA VAL A 176 13.18 3.21 3.68
C VAL A 176 13.66 2.02 4.49
N GLN A 177 14.28 2.27 5.64
CA GLN A 177 14.83 1.21 6.48
C GLN A 177 13.72 0.34 7.04
N THR A 178 13.53 -0.81 6.41
CA THR A 178 12.54 -1.84 6.70
C THR A 178 13.18 -3.21 6.51
N GLU A 179 12.53 -4.26 7.01
CA GLU A 179 12.96 -5.65 6.79
C GLU A 179 13.00 -5.97 5.28
N MET A 180 12.03 -5.49 4.51
CA MET A 180 12.00 -5.69 3.05
C MET A 180 13.23 -5.07 2.36
N LEU A 181 13.66 -3.87 2.78
CA LEU A 181 14.86 -3.25 2.23
C LEU A 181 16.12 -4.05 2.60
N ALA A 182 16.22 -4.52 3.84
CA ALA A 182 17.36 -5.32 4.29
C ALA A 182 17.47 -6.66 3.53
N GLU A 183 16.33 -7.27 3.19
CA GLU A 183 16.28 -8.47 2.33
C GLU A 183 16.70 -8.14 0.88
N ALA A 184 16.26 -6.98 0.36
CA ALA A 184 16.53 -6.55 -1.01
C ALA A 184 17.99 -6.16 -1.24
N PHE A 185 18.58 -5.44 -0.30
CA PHE A 185 19.90 -4.83 -0.38
C PHE A 185 20.65 -5.01 0.94
N PRO A 186 21.21 -6.21 1.19
CA PRO A 186 21.94 -6.49 2.42
C PRO A 186 23.09 -5.50 2.65
N GLY A 187 23.14 -4.93 3.84
CA GLY A 187 24.18 -3.96 4.23
C GLY A 187 23.90 -2.51 3.86
N TYR A 188 22.90 -2.22 3.02
CA TYR A 188 22.50 -0.84 2.74
C TYR A 188 21.75 -0.24 3.94
N GLN A 189 22.08 1.01 4.28
CA GLN A 189 21.44 1.77 5.35
C GLN A 189 20.68 2.95 4.73
N ALA A 190 19.35 2.90 4.82
CA ALA A 190 18.52 4.00 4.33
C ALA A 190 18.51 5.17 5.34
N PRO A 191 18.49 6.42 4.85
CA PRO A 191 18.43 7.60 5.72
C PRO A 191 17.08 7.80 6.40
N LEU A 192 16.00 7.27 5.85
CA LEU A 192 14.65 7.32 6.43
C LEU A 192 14.27 5.97 7.03
N ASN A 193 13.67 6.00 8.20
CA ASN A 193 13.13 4.81 8.85
C ASN A 193 11.62 4.65 8.61
N ALA A 194 11.06 3.50 9.05
CA ALA A 194 9.65 3.19 8.88
C ALA A 194 8.72 4.16 9.64
N THR A 195 9.15 4.69 10.77
CA THR A 195 8.34 5.61 11.59
C THR A 195 8.19 6.96 10.90
N GLU A 196 9.28 7.51 10.37
CA GLU A 196 9.26 8.78 9.61
C GLU A 196 8.42 8.67 8.34
N MET A 197 8.62 7.59 7.58
CA MET A 197 7.82 7.34 6.37
C MET A 197 6.36 7.05 6.70
N GLY A 198 6.08 6.34 7.79
CA GLY A 198 4.72 6.10 8.28
C GLY A 198 3.97 7.40 8.59
N ALA A 199 4.63 8.36 9.22
CA ALA A 199 4.06 9.69 9.50
C ALA A 199 3.71 10.42 8.19
N TYR A 200 4.60 10.42 7.22
CA TYR A 200 4.36 11.05 5.92
C TYR A 200 3.20 10.38 5.15
N VAL A 201 3.18 9.05 5.09
CA VAL A 201 2.13 8.28 4.42
C VAL A 201 0.76 8.55 5.06
N LEU A 202 0.70 8.57 6.40
CA LEU A 202 -0.53 8.88 7.13
C LEU A 202 -1.03 10.30 6.83
N ASP A 203 -0.17 11.30 6.92
CA ASP A 203 -0.53 12.68 6.61
C ASP A 203 -1.01 12.81 5.16
N PHE A 204 -0.26 12.25 4.21
CA PHE A 204 -0.62 12.28 2.79
C PHE A 204 -1.95 11.56 2.52
N SER A 205 -2.26 10.49 3.22
CA SER A 205 -3.52 9.77 3.06
C SER A 205 -4.76 10.63 3.37
N PHE A 206 -4.64 11.61 4.26
CA PHE A 206 -5.72 12.51 4.65
C PHE A 206 -5.68 13.89 3.98
N HIS A 207 -4.54 14.32 3.48
CA HIS A 207 -4.37 15.69 2.98
C HIS A 207 -3.90 15.77 1.53
N GLY A 208 -3.16 14.75 1.04
CA GLY A 208 -2.57 14.75 -0.29
C GLY A 208 -3.58 14.87 -1.43
N HIS A 209 -4.77 14.28 -1.27
CA HIS A 209 -5.86 14.35 -2.26
C HIS A 209 -6.40 15.77 -2.51
N ARG A 210 -6.11 16.74 -1.64
CA ARG A 210 -6.46 18.15 -1.87
C ARG A 210 -5.64 18.80 -2.98
N TYR A 211 -4.48 18.24 -3.27
CA TYR A 211 -3.51 18.79 -4.24
C TYR A 211 -3.29 17.86 -5.42
N PHE A 212 -3.56 16.56 -5.23
CA PHE A 212 -3.22 15.52 -6.21
C PHE A 212 -4.38 14.56 -6.41
N ASN A 213 -4.65 14.24 -7.68
CA ASN A 213 -5.48 13.10 -8.08
C ASN A 213 -4.87 12.48 -9.34
N GLY A 214 -4.76 11.16 -9.39
CA GLY A 214 -4.13 10.43 -10.50
C GLY A 214 -2.62 10.64 -10.58
N LYS A 215 -1.92 10.86 -9.44
CA LYS A 215 -0.49 11.11 -9.47
C LYS A 215 0.32 9.98 -8.85
N VAL A 216 1.42 9.66 -9.54
CA VAL A 216 2.48 8.80 -9.02
C VAL A 216 3.62 9.69 -8.58
N LEU A 217 3.77 9.89 -7.28
CA LEU A 217 4.69 10.87 -6.71
C LEU A 217 5.95 10.18 -6.18
N PRO A 218 7.15 10.50 -6.72
CA PRO A 218 8.40 10.03 -6.14
C PRO A 218 8.61 10.60 -4.73
N VAL A 219 8.88 9.73 -3.77
CA VAL A 219 9.21 10.10 -2.38
C VAL A 219 10.51 9.40 -2.02
N SER A 220 11.61 10.07 -2.27
CA SER A 220 12.95 9.48 -2.12
C SER A 220 13.98 10.56 -1.83
N VAL A 221 14.81 10.31 -0.82
CA VAL A 221 16.05 11.07 -0.56
C VAL A 221 17.28 10.26 -0.97
N SER A 222 17.12 8.94 -1.15
CA SER A 222 18.18 8.05 -1.61
C SER A 222 17.62 6.81 -2.29
N THR A 223 18.45 6.16 -3.10
CA THR A 223 18.27 4.82 -3.65
C THR A 223 19.50 3.98 -3.35
N PRO A 224 19.38 2.66 -3.17
CA PRO A 224 20.51 1.76 -2.99
C PRO A 224 21.53 1.80 -4.12
#